data_78230e6c990c581a358fdfb012e8fff4
#
_entry.id   78230e6c990c581a358fdfb012e8fff4
#
_cell.length_a   1.000
_cell.length_b   1.000
_cell.length_c   1.000
_cell.angle_alpha   90.00
_cell.angle_beta   90.00
_cell.angle_gamma   90.00
#
_symmetry.space_group_name_H-M   'P 1'
#
loop_
_entity.id
_entity.type
_entity.pdbx_description
1 polymer ?
#
loop_
_entity_poly.entity_id
_entity_poly.type
_entity_poly.pdbx_seq_one_letter_code
_entity_poly.pdbx_strand_id
1 'polypeptide(L)'
;RKAANGGLSIIFYATQDAAYADLQGNKVDVIDVIPAVSLPTFQDDLGDRAVNQPSAVFQSFTIGQFLPHFSGEEGILRRQAISMSFDREQITEKIFFGTRTPASDFTSPVIDGWSDSIPGAEVLEYDPEKAKELWAEADAIAPWEGEFKIAYNTDGGHQEWVDAVTNAISNTLGIEASGDPYPTFSVIREQINNDAIKTAARSGWQADYPGLYNFLGPLYATNAGSNDGNYSNP
;
A
#
# COMPACT_ATOMS: atom_id res chain seq x y z
N ARG A 1 0.85 17.71 -31.72
CA ARG A 1 -0.54 17.76 -32.20
C ARG A 1 -1.36 18.56 -31.21
N LYS A 2 -2.15 19.54 -31.67
CA LYS A 2 -2.98 20.36 -30.81
C LYS A 2 -4.19 19.51 -30.33
N ALA A 3 -4.55 19.62 -29.04
CA ALA A 3 -5.76 18.97 -28.52
C ALA A 3 -7.01 19.50 -29.22
N ALA A 4 -7.97 18.60 -29.45
CA ALA A 4 -9.22 18.93 -30.17
C ALA A 4 -10.35 19.39 -29.22
N ASN A 5 -10.05 19.60 -27.95
CA ASN A 5 -10.98 20.07 -26.92
C ASN A 5 -10.78 21.58 -26.62
N GLY A 6 -11.64 22.14 -25.78
CA GLY A 6 -11.58 23.55 -25.37
C GLY A 6 -10.48 23.87 -24.33
N GLY A 7 -9.76 22.88 -23.86
CA GLY A 7 -8.75 23.01 -22.81
C GLY A 7 -8.93 21.99 -21.69
N LEU A 8 -8.08 22.08 -20.68
CA LEU A 8 -8.12 21.31 -19.44
C LEU A 8 -7.94 22.26 -18.25
N SER A 9 -8.80 22.14 -17.27
CA SER A 9 -8.67 22.81 -15.96
C SER A 9 -8.43 21.75 -14.90
N ILE A 10 -7.38 21.93 -14.11
CA ILE A 10 -7.07 21.07 -12.97
C ILE A 10 -7.37 21.85 -11.69
N ILE A 11 -8.24 21.30 -10.84
CA ILE A 11 -8.66 21.91 -9.58
C ILE A 11 -8.11 21.05 -8.45
N PHE A 12 -7.40 21.68 -7.52
CA PHE A 12 -6.86 21.02 -6.34
C PHE A 12 -7.80 21.21 -5.17
N TYR A 13 -8.12 20.12 -4.48
CA TYR A 13 -8.99 20.10 -3.31
C TYR A 13 -8.19 19.75 -2.04
N ALA A 14 -8.60 20.31 -0.91
CA ALA A 14 -8.01 19.98 0.38
C ALA A 14 -8.47 18.61 0.90
N THR A 15 -9.62 18.12 0.44
CA THR A 15 -10.18 16.81 0.81
C THR A 15 -10.81 16.12 -0.39
N GLN A 16 -10.80 14.79 -0.37
CA GLN A 16 -11.47 13.97 -1.41
C GLN A 16 -12.99 14.16 -1.38
N ASP A 17 -13.59 14.36 -0.20
CA ASP A 17 -15.03 14.59 -0.05
C ASP A 17 -15.49 15.89 -0.76
N ALA A 18 -14.68 16.96 -0.69
CA ALA A 18 -14.99 18.20 -1.40
C ALA A 18 -14.94 18.02 -2.92
N ALA A 19 -13.97 17.26 -3.43
CA ALA A 19 -13.89 16.91 -4.86
C ALA A 19 -15.10 16.06 -5.30
N TYR A 20 -15.49 15.08 -4.50
CA TYR A 20 -16.64 14.22 -4.77
C TYR A 20 -17.96 15.00 -4.78
N ALA A 21 -18.17 15.90 -3.81
CA ALA A 21 -19.34 16.76 -3.79
C ALA A 21 -19.43 17.67 -5.02
N ASP A 22 -18.32 18.19 -5.51
CA ASP A 22 -18.29 19.01 -6.72
C ASP A 22 -18.49 18.16 -7.99
N LEU A 23 -18.07 16.89 -8.02
CA LEU A 23 -18.41 15.94 -9.08
C LEU A 23 -19.92 15.67 -9.11
N GLN A 24 -20.53 15.40 -7.95
CA GLN A 24 -22.00 15.20 -7.85
C GLN A 24 -22.77 16.46 -8.26
N GLY A 25 -22.23 17.63 -7.93
CA GLY A 25 -22.78 18.94 -8.30
C GLY A 25 -22.50 19.37 -9.75
N ASN A 26 -21.84 18.53 -10.58
CA ASN A 26 -21.43 18.82 -11.97
C ASN A 26 -20.55 20.09 -12.09
N LYS A 27 -19.75 20.40 -11.09
CA LYS A 27 -18.76 21.50 -11.14
C LYS A 27 -17.39 21.02 -11.66
N VAL A 28 -17.12 19.72 -11.57
CA VAL A 28 -16.00 19.03 -12.20
C VAL A 28 -16.51 17.85 -12.99
N ASP A 29 -15.81 17.50 -14.06
CA ASP A 29 -16.20 16.42 -14.98
C ASP A 29 -15.63 15.05 -14.53
N VAL A 30 -14.46 15.05 -13.91
CA VAL A 30 -13.72 13.85 -13.52
C VAL A 30 -13.00 14.07 -12.20
N ILE A 31 -13.01 13.07 -11.35
CA ILE A 31 -12.08 12.92 -10.21
C ILE A 31 -11.40 11.55 -10.34
N ASP A 32 -10.22 11.41 -9.80
CA ASP A 32 -9.39 10.20 -9.88
C ASP A 32 -9.58 9.25 -8.68
N VAL A 33 -10.12 9.74 -7.57
CA VAL A 33 -10.28 8.97 -6.33
C VAL A 33 -11.68 9.19 -5.75
N ILE A 34 -12.39 8.10 -5.49
CA ILE A 34 -13.62 8.11 -4.72
C ILE A 34 -13.27 8.09 -3.22
N PRO A 35 -13.80 9.00 -2.39
CA PRO A 35 -13.55 8.98 -0.94
C PRO A 35 -14.06 7.68 -0.31
N ALA A 36 -13.35 7.20 0.71
CA ALA A 36 -13.64 5.92 1.36
C ALA A 36 -15.11 5.79 1.81
N VAL A 37 -15.67 6.87 2.36
CA VAL A 37 -17.07 6.93 2.81
C VAL A 37 -18.09 6.75 1.69
N SER A 38 -17.72 7.04 0.45
CA SER A 38 -18.60 6.93 -0.73
C SER A 38 -18.40 5.64 -1.53
N LEU A 39 -17.40 4.82 -1.19
CA LEU A 39 -17.15 3.55 -1.89
C LEU A 39 -18.37 2.60 -1.92
N PRO A 40 -19.20 2.51 -0.86
CA PRO A 40 -20.37 1.66 -0.88
C PRO A 40 -21.47 2.11 -1.86
N THR A 41 -21.53 3.41 -2.20
CA THR A 41 -22.68 4.00 -2.91
C THR A 41 -22.33 4.70 -4.22
N PHE A 42 -21.05 4.92 -4.53
CA PHE A 42 -20.65 5.76 -5.67
C PHE A 42 -21.19 5.27 -7.02
N GLN A 43 -21.39 3.98 -7.18
CA GLN A 43 -21.96 3.42 -8.41
C GLN A 43 -23.43 3.84 -8.59
N ASP A 44 -24.20 3.81 -7.51
CA ASP A 44 -25.60 4.27 -7.53
C ASP A 44 -25.66 5.81 -7.66
N ASP A 45 -24.77 6.53 -6.96
CA ASP A 45 -24.74 8.00 -6.98
C ASP A 45 -24.35 8.57 -8.35
N LEU A 46 -23.46 7.91 -9.08
CA LEU A 46 -22.89 8.39 -10.34
C LEU A 46 -23.44 7.68 -11.58
N GLY A 47 -24.07 6.50 -11.42
CA GLY A 47 -24.63 5.72 -12.52
C GLY A 47 -23.58 5.42 -13.60
N ASP A 48 -23.91 5.73 -14.86
CA ASP A 48 -23.04 5.47 -16.03
C ASP A 48 -21.70 6.26 -15.99
N ARG A 49 -21.55 7.21 -15.10
CA ARG A 49 -20.27 7.93 -14.89
C ARG A 49 -19.32 7.22 -13.95
N ALA A 50 -19.81 6.24 -13.17
CA ALA A 50 -18.97 5.48 -12.27
C ALA A 50 -18.06 4.53 -13.05
N VAL A 51 -16.77 4.55 -12.73
CA VAL A 51 -15.78 3.64 -13.32
C VAL A 51 -15.07 2.91 -12.17
N ASN A 52 -15.12 1.58 -12.20
CA ASN A 52 -14.34 0.71 -11.32
C ASN A 52 -13.69 -0.39 -12.18
N GLN A 53 -12.42 -0.22 -12.47
CA GLN A 53 -11.65 -1.16 -13.29
C GLN A 53 -10.20 -1.21 -12.79
N PRO A 54 -9.48 -2.32 -13.01
CA PRO A 54 -8.07 -2.41 -12.71
C PRO A 54 -7.27 -1.30 -13.38
N SER A 55 -6.34 -0.73 -12.67
CA SER A 55 -5.42 0.30 -13.15
C SER A 55 -3.97 -0.10 -12.86
N ALA A 56 -3.02 0.54 -13.54
CA ALA A 56 -1.60 0.28 -13.35
C ALA A 56 -1.07 0.90 -12.04
N VAL A 57 -1.73 0.58 -10.93
CA VAL A 57 -1.39 1.04 -9.57
C VAL A 57 -1.19 -0.16 -8.66
N PHE A 58 -0.13 -0.11 -7.86
CA PHE A 58 0.16 -1.07 -6.80
C PHE A 58 0.29 -0.31 -5.47
N GLN A 59 -0.37 -0.80 -4.42
CA GLN A 59 -0.29 -0.24 -3.09
C GLN A 59 0.17 -1.28 -2.09
N SER A 60 1.08 -0.86 -1.22
CA SER A 60 1.67 -1.70 -0.16
C SER A 60 2.10 -0.84 1.03
N PHE A 61 2.84 -1.46 1.94
CA PHE A 61 3.75 -0.77 2.84
C PHE A 61 5.14 -1.40 2.73
N THR A 62 6.16 -0.60 2.95
CA THR A 62 7.57 -1.01 2.88
C THR A 62 8.13 -1.10 4.29
N ILE A 63 8.79 -2.21 4.59
CA ILE A 63 9.56 -2.41 5.82
C ILE A 63 11.04 -2.28 5.47
N GLY A 64 11.69 -1.22 5.96
CA GLY A 64 13.10 -0.98 5.70
C GLY A 64 13.98 -2.06 6.32
N GLN A 65 14.92 -2.61 5.53
CA GLN A 65 15.86 -3.62 6.04
C GLN A 65 16.89 -3.05 7.02
N PHE A 66 16.96 -1.73 7.12
CA PHE A 66 17.80 -0.99 8.10
C PHE A 66 17.13 -0.84 9.48
N LEU A 67 15.84 -1.15 9.58
CA LEU A 67 15.12 -1.07 10.85
C LEU A 67 15.56 -2.20 11.79
N PRO A 68 15.57 -1.97 13.12
CA PRO A 68 15.83 -3.02 14.09
C PRO A 68 14.92 -4.23 13.84
N HIS A 69 15.45 -5.44 13.99
CA HIS A 69 14.73 -6.70 13.76
C HIS A 69 14.36 -7.02 12.31
N PHE A 70 14.69 -6.18 11.31
CA PHE A 70 14.27 -6.39 9.92
C PHE A 70 15.43 -6.62 8.95
N SER A 71 16.65 -6.87 9.44
CA SER A 71 17.83 -7.24 8.63
C SER A 71 18.18 -8.73 8.75
N GLY A 72 18.93 -9.24 7.77
CA GLY A 72 19.44 -10.61 7.80
C GLY A 72 18.35 -11.69 7.87
N GLU A 73 18.69 -12.85 8.44
CA GLU A 73 17.79 -14.01 8.56
C GLU A 73 16.59 -13.70 9.45
N GLU A 74 16.79 -13.07 10.61
CA GLU A 74 15.70 -12.61 11.46
C GLU A 74 14.70 -11.75 10.69
N GLY A 75 15.22 -10.76 9.95
CA GLY A 75 14.39 -9.82 9.22
C GLY A 75 13.59 -10.48 8.10
N ILE A 76 14.10 -11.51 7.45
CA ILE A 76 13.37 -12.30 6.44
C ILE A 76 12.16 -12.98 7.11
N LEU A 77 12.39 -13.70 8.22
CA LEU A 77 11.34 -14.40 8.96
C LEU A 77 10.25 -13.45 9.44
N ARG A 78 10.64 -12.29 10.00
CA ARG A 78 9.67 -11.29 10.48
C ARG A 78 8.84 -10.68 9.36
N ARG A 79 9.44 -10.33 8.23
CA ARG A 79 8.69 -9.78 7.09
C ARG A 79 7.71 -10.80 6.50
N GLN A 80 8.10 -12.08 6.42
CA GLN A 80 7.21 -13.15 6.00
C GLN A 80 6.07 -13.35 7.00
N ALA A 81 6.36 -13.42 8.30
CA ALA A 81 5.35 -13.53 9.34
C ALA A 81 4.33 -12.38 9.30
N ILE A 82 4.80 -11.14 9.18
CA ILE A 82 3.93 -9.98 9.04
C ILE A 82 3.07 -10.10 7.78
N SER A 83 3.65 -10.51 6.64
CA SER A 83 2.91 -10.65 5.39
C SER A 83 1.79 -11.69 5.48
N MET A 84 2.00 -12.81 6.19
CA MET A 84 1.04 -13.89 6.35
C MET A 84 0.02 -13.64 7.49
N SER A 85 0.19 -12.59 8.29
CA SER A 85 -0.61 -12.32 9.48
C SER A 85 -1.93 -11.61 9.23
N PHE A 86 -2.19 -11.09 8.03
CA PHE A 86 -3.41 -10.37 7.69
C PHE A 86 -4.04 -10.85 6.38
N ASP A 87 -5.37 -10.91 6.37
CA ASP A 87 -6.18 -11.36 5.24
C ASP A 87 -6.43 -10.22 4.26
N ARG A 88 -5.75 -10.25 3.10
CA ARG A 88 -5.85 -9.25 2.05
C ARG A 88 -7.23 -9.24 1.39
N GLU A 89 -7.87 -10.39 1.25
CA GLU A 89 -9.22 -10.50 0.68
C GLU A 89 -10.23 -9.81 1.59
N GLN A 90 -10.16 -10.11 2.90
CA GLN A 90 -11.03 -9.48 3.88
C GLN A 90 -10.85 -7.95 3.92
N ILE A 91 -9.61 -7.46 3.86
CA ILE A 91 -9.31 -6.02 3.86
C ILE A 91 -9.86 -5.37 2.59
N THR A 92 -9.62 -5.94 1.41
CA THR A 92 -10.13 -5.38 0.15
C THR A 92 -11.65 -5.41 0.08
N GLU A 93 -12.28 -6.43 0.64
CA GLU A 93 -13.74 -6.52 0.73
C GLU A 93 -14.33 -5.53 1.73
N LYS A 94 -13.80 -5.48 2.96
CA LYS A 94 -14.42 -4.73 4.07
C LYS A 94 -14.06 -3.25 4.10
N ILE A 95 -12.82 -2.91 3.75
CA ILE A 95 -12.32 -1.53 3.79
C ILE A 95 -12.50 -0.85 2.42
N PHE A 96 -12.29 -1.59 1.34
CA PHE A 96 -12.34 -1.02 -0.01
C PHE A 96 -13.58 -1.46 -0.81
N PHE A 97 -14.51 -2.18 -0.19
CA PHE A 97 -15.79 -2.59 -0.79
C PHE A 97 -15.63 -3.25 -2.16
N GLY A 98 -14.60 -4.08 -2.31
CA GLY A 98 -14.30 -4.79 -3.56
C GLY A 98 -13.79 -3.90 -4.71
N THR A 99 -13.44 -2.64 -4.44
CA THR A 99 -12.86 -1.74 -5.45
C THR A 99 -11.37 -1.95 -5.68
N ARG A 100 -10.75 -2.84 -4.91
CA ARG A 100 -9.33 -3.22 -5.04
C ARG A 100 -9.19 -4.73 -5.09
N THR A 101 -8.17 -5.19 -5.81
CA THR A 101 -7.81 -6.61 -5.90
C THR A 101 -6.65 -6.90 -4.95
N PRO A 102 -6.70 -7.99 -4.17
CA PRO A 102 -5.55 -8.46 -3.39
C PRO A 102 -4.33 -8.63 -4.28
N ALA A 103 -3.17 -8.17 -3.81
CA ALA A 103 -1.93 -8.31 -4.56
C ALA A 103 -1.41 -9.75 -4.47
N SER A 104 -1.05 -10.32 -5.62
CA SER A 104 -0.38 -11.61 -5.77
C SER A 104 1.04 -11.49 -6.32
N ASP A 105 1.45 -10.27 -6.67
CA ASP A 105 2.75 -9.94 -7.22
C ASP A 105 3.09 -8.48 -6.83
N PHE A 106 4.25 -7.97 -7.26
CA PHE A 106 4.75 -6.61 -6.95
C PHE A 106 4.34 -5.56 -7.96
N THR A 107 3.35 -5.86 -8.81
CA THR A 107 2.88 -5.01 -9.89
C THR A 107 1.35 -4.97 -9.93
N SER A 108 0.76 -4.68 -11.07
CA SER A 108 -0.68 -4.67 -11.26
C SER A 108 -1.10 -5.67 -12.34
N PRO A 109 -2.29 -6.29 -12.23
CA PRO A 109 -2.81 -7.24 -13.22
C PRO A 109 -2.94 -6.69 -14.65
N VAL A 110 -2.91 -5.37 -14.84
CA VAL A 110 -2.97 -4.75 -16.18
C VAL A 110 -1.60 -4.57 -16.83
N ILE A 111 -0.52 -5.01 -16.17
CA ILE A 111 0.84 -4.89 -16.67
C ILE A 111 1.24 -6.19 -17.38
N ASP A 112 1.78 -6.06 -18.59
CA ASP A 112 2.33 -7.21 -19.31
C ASP A 112 3.43 -7.90 -18.50
N GLY A 113 3.27 -9.22 -18.32
CA GLY A 113 4.17 -10.03 -17.52
C GLY A 113 3.78 -10.20 -16.05
N TRP A 114 2.68 -9.58 -15.60
CA TRP A 114 2.10 -9.90 -14.30
C TRP A 114 1.75 -11.40 -14.19
N SER A 115 1.88 -11.94 -13.01
CA SER A 115 1.53 -13.34 -12.72
C SER A 115 0.89 -13.45 -11.34
N ASP A 116 -0.09 -14.34 -11.23
CA ASP A 116 -0.73 -14.75 -9.97
C ASP A 116 -0.04 -15.96 -9.30
N SER A 117 1.06 -16.44 -9.89
CA SER A 117 1.72 -17.70 -9.47
C SER A 117 3.24 -17.62 -9.56
N ILE A 118 3.84 -16.53 -9.08
CA ILE A 118 5.30 -16.44 -8.99
C ILE A 118 5.84 -17.29 -7.83
N PRO A 119 7.00 -17.96 -8.00
CA PRO A 119 7.63 -18.69 -6.90
C PRO A 119 7.91 -17.80 -5.71
N GLY A 120 7.56 -18.24 -4.50
CA GLY A 120 7.70 -17.46 -3.27
C GLY A 120 6.49 -16.58 -2.94
N ALA A 121 5.47 -16.53 -3.79
CA ALA A 121 4.25 -15.74 -3.54
C ALA A 121 3.37 -16.30 -2.42
N GLU A 122 3.63 -17.53 -1.96
CA GLU A 122 2.95 -18.13 -0.81
C GLU A 122 3.03 -17.27 0.46
N VAL A 123 4.03 -16.42 0.58
CA VAL A 123 4.14 -15.45 1.70
C VAL A 123 3.07 -14.34 1.65
N LEU A 124 2.31 -14.22 0.57
CA LEU A 124 1.18 -13.30 0.44
C LEU A 124 -0.14 -13.94 0.86
N GLU A 125 -0.17 -15.25 1.05
CA GLU A 125 -1.35 -15.96 1.55
C GLU A 125 -1.56 -15.66 3.03
N TYR A 126 -2.82 -15.59 3.45
CA TYR A 126 -3.17 -15.46 4.86
C TYR A 126 -3.03 -16.81 5.54
N ASP A 127 -2.01 -16.95 6.38
CA ASP A 127 -1.78 -18.14 7.20
C ASP A 127 -1.28 -17.71 8.61
N PRO A 128 -2.22 -17.46 9.53
CA PRO A 128 -1.88 -16.98 10.87
C PRO A 128 -1.06 -17.98 11.69
N GLU A 129 -1.21 -19.28 11.44
CA GLU A 129 -0.42 -20.30 12.17
C GLU A 129 1.02 -20.30 11.66
N LYS A 130 1.22 -20.27 10.36
CA LYS A 130 2.57 -20.14 9.79
C LYS A 130 3.24 -18.82 10.16
N ALA A 131 2.47 -17.73 10.21
CA ALA A 131 2.96 -16.43 10.69
C ALA A 131 3.52 -16.53 12.11
N LYS A 132 2.81 -17.20 13.03
CA LYS A 132 3.26 -17.42 14.41
C LYS A 132 4.53 -18.29 14.48
N GLU A 133 4.60 -19.35 13.67
CA GLU A 133 5.79 -20.20 13.59
C GLU A 133 7.03 -19.38 13.17
N LEU A 134 6.94 -18.64 12.06
CA LEU A 134 8.02 -17.80 11.56
C LEU A 134 8.42 -16.71 12.57
N TRP A 135 7.43 -16.14 13.27
CA TRP A 135 7.69 -15.15 14.29
C TRP A 135 8.45 -15.74 15.47
N ALA A 136 8.09 -16.94 15.93
CA ALA A 136 8.80 -17.65 16.98
C ALA A 136 10.22 -18.08 16.55
N GLU A 137 10.42 -18.47 15.30
CA GLU A 137 11.75 -18.73 14.75
C GLU A 137 12.62 -17.46 14.77
N ALA A 138 12.07 -16.31 14.41
CA ALA A 138 12.74 -15.02 14.48
C ALA A 138 13.10 -14.63 15.92
N ASP A 139 12.16 -14.87 16.88
CA ASP A 139 12.40 -14.63 18.31
C ASP A 139 13.52 -15.50 18.91
N ALA A 140 13.75 -16.68 18.34
CA ALA A 140 14.89 -17.53 18.72
C ALA A 140 16.23 -16.96 18.25
N ILE A 141 16.25 -16.10 17.23
CA ILE A 141 17.46 -15.37 16.78
C ILE A 141 17.64 -14.13 17.66
N ALA A 142 16.62 -13.29 17.77
CA ALA A 142 16.59 -12.12 18.64
C ALA A 142 15.15 -11.87 19.13
N PRO A 143 14.88 -11.85 20.45
CA PRO A 143 13.55 -11.56 20.96
C PRO A 143 13.02 -10.22 20.48
N TRP A 144 11.72 -10.18 20.11
CA TRP A 144 11.08 -8.93 19.69
C TRP A 144 11.00 -7.94 20.85
N GLU A 145 11.38 -6.70 20.56
CA GLU A 145 11.25 -5.58 21.48
C GLU A 145 10.60 -4.38 20.75
N GLY A 146 9.62 -3.77 21.39
CA GLY A 146 8.97 -2.56 20.88
C GLY A 146 7.64 -2.79 20.17
N GLU A 147 7.28 -1.85 19.33
CA GLU A 147 6.00 -1.78 18.62
C GLU A 147 6.26 -1.77 17.10
N PHE A 148 5.44 -2.50 16.35
CA PHE A 148 5.43 -2.40 14.88
C PHE A 148 4.55 -1.25 14.44
N LYS A 149 5.09 -0.31 13.64
CA LYS A 149 4.32 0.83 13.15
C LYS A 149 4.35 0.95 11.64
N ILE A 150 3.24 1.45 11.08
CA ILE A 150 3.14 1.81 9.65
C ILE A 150 2.88 3.31 9.55
N ALA A 151 3.87 4.07 9.10
CA ALA A 151 3.72 5.48 8.80
C ALA A 151 2.78 5.68 7.60
N TYR A 152 1.82 6.59 7.72
CA TYR A 152 0.89 6.94 6.66
C TYR A 152 0.51 8.41 6.69
N ASN A 153 0.12 8.97 5.53
CA ASN A 153 -0.39 10.34 5.44
C ASN A 153 -1.91 10.37 5.62
N THR A 154 -2.39 11.30 6.42
CA THR A 154 -3.81 11.44 6.75
C THR A 154 -4.63 12.09 5.62
N ASP A 155 -3.98 12.81 4.71
CA ASP A 155 -4.60 13.42 3.53
C ASP A 155 -4.87 12.44 2.37
N GLY A 156 -4.45 11.15 2.50
CA GLY A 156 -4.54 10.15 1.44
C GLY A 156 -5.56 9.02 1.67
N GLY A 157 -6.39 9.08 2.74
CA GLY A 157 -7.39 8.03 3.03
C GLY A 157 -6.76 6.68 3.36
N HIS A 158 -5.69 6.67 4.17
CA HIS A 158 -4.93 5.46 4.49
C HIS A 158 -5.22 4.89 5.87
N GLN A 159 -5.88 5.64 6.75
CA GLN A 159 -6.05 5.26 8.14
C GLN A 159 -6.77 3.93 8.30
N GLU A 160 -7.89 3.75 7.63
CA GLU A 160 -8.76 2.59 7.81
C GLU A 160 -8.05 1.26 7.49
N TRP A 161 -7.31 1.21 6.37
CA TRP A 161 -6.59 -0.01 6.01
C TRP A 161 -5.34 -0.21 6.88
N VAL A 162 -4.66 0.86 7.29
CA VAL A 162 -3.51 0.75 8.22
C VAL A 162 -3.98 0.20 9.56
N ASP A 163 -5.07 0.73 10.11
CA ASP A 163 -5.65 0.24 11.36
C ASP A 163 -6.08 -1.23 11.23
N ALA A 164 -6.70 -1.63 10.12
CA ALA A 164 -7.09 -3.02 9.88
C ALA A 164 -5.87 -3.96 9.83
N VAL A 165 -4.83 -3.58 9.10
CA VAL A 165 -3.59 -4.37 8.97
C VAL A 165 -2.87 -4.47 10.31
N THR A 166 -2.66 -3.36 11.01
CA THR A 166 -1.93 -3.36 12.29
C THR A 166 -2.70 -4.11 13.39
N ASN A 167 -4.03 -4.01 13.43
CA ASN A 167 -4.85 -4.82 14.32
C ASN A 167 -4.74 -6.32 14.02
N ALA A 168 -4.73 -6.72 12.74
CA ALA A 168 -4.54 -8.11 12.35
C ALA A 168 -3.15 -8.64 12.74
N ILE A 169 -2.10 -7.84 12.53
CA ILE A 169 -0.73 -8.14 12.98
C ILE A 169 -0.69 -8.35 14.49
N SER A 170 -1.25 -7.40 15.27
CA SER A 170 -1.32 -7.50 16.73
C SER A 170 -2.02 -8.77 17.20
N ASN A 171 -3.18 -9.06 16.62
CA ASN A 171 -3.98 -10.21 17.01
C ASN A 171 -3.31 -11.54 16.64
N THR A 172 -2.63 -11.60 15.51
CA THR A 172 -1.98 -12.82 15.03
C THR A 172 -0.66 -13.07 15.75
N LEU A 173 0.20 -12.07 15.82
CA LEU A 173 1.57 -12.24 16.34
C LEU A 173 1.70 -11.95 17.83
N GLY A 174 0.68 -11.39 18.47
CA GLY A 174 0.72 -11.06 19.90
C GLY A 174 1.65 -9.91 20.27
N ILE A 175 1.91 -9.00 19.32
CA ILE A 175 2.75 -7.82 19.50
C ILE A 175 1.93 -6.54 19.49
N GLU A 176 2.48 -5.45 20.00
CA GLU A 176 1.90 -4.13 19.78
C GLU A 176 2.15 -3.69 18.33
N ALA A 177 1.08 -3.29 17.63
CA ALA A 177 1.17 -2.72 16.29
C ALA A 177 0.15 -1.61 16.09
N SER A 178 0.55 -0.50 15.47
CA SER A 178 -0.32 0.65 15.25
C SER A 178 0.06 1.45 14.00
N GLY A 179 -0.82 2.37 13.58
CA GLY A 179 -0.52 3.38 12.58
C GLY A 179 0.30 4.53 13.16
N ASP A 180 1.16 5.13 12.34
CA ASP A 180 1.95 6.32 12.65
C ASP A 180 1.54 7.47 11.71
N PRO A 181 0.57 8.33 12.10
CA PRO A 181 -0.02 9.32 11.22
C PRO A 181 0.88 10.54 10.99
N TYR A 182 1.02 10.94 9.74
CA TYR A 182 1.68 12.16 9.29
C TYR A 182 0.67 13.08 8.57
N PRO A 183 0.81 14.40 8.65
CA PRO A 183 -0.16 15.34 8.05
C PRO A 183 -0.29 15.17 6.53
N THR A 184 0.84 15.00 5.83
CA THR A 184 0.88 14.90 4.37
C THR A 184 1.90 13.87 3.90
N PHE A 185 1.75 13.38 2.66
CA PHE A 185 2.72 12.49 2.05
C PHE A 185 4.11 13.14 1.90
N SER A 186 4.18 14.44 1.64
CA SER A 186 5.47 15.13 1.54
C SER A 186 6.30 15.06 2.82
N VAL A 187 5.64 15.10 3.98
CA VAL A 187 6.32 14.95 5.29
C VAL A 187 6.91 13.55 5.43
N ILE A 188 6.17 12.49 5.06
CA ILE A 188 6.72 11.12 5.07
C ILE A 188 7.90 11.01 4.12
N ARG A 189 7.79 11.55 2.90
CA ARG A 189 8.89 11.52 1.91
C ARG A 189 10.14 12.24 2.41
N GLU A 190 9.97 13.34 3.12
CA GLU A 190 11.09 14.05 3.75
C GLU A 190 11.79 13.17 4.80
N GLN A 191 11.03 12.46 5.64
CA GLN A 191 11.60 11.53 6.61
C GLN A 191 12.35 10.38 5.94
N ILE A 192 11.80 9.80 4.87
CA ILE A 192 12.44 8.72 4.11
C ILE A 192 13.72 9.24 3.45
N ASN A 193 13.66 10.36 2.74
CA ASN A 193 14.80 10.93 2.01
C ASN A 193 15.97 11.35 2.92
N ASN A 194 15.67 11.65 4.18
CA ASN A 194 16.67 12.03 5.18
C ASN A 194 17.11 10.86 6.08
N ASP A 195 16.74 9.61 5.75
CA ASP A 195 16.99 8.40 6.57
C ASP A 195 16.47 8.53 8.02
N ALA A 196 15.46 9.36 8.21
CA ALA A 196 14.88 9.66 9.52
C ALA A 196 13.68 8.79 9.88
N ILE A 197 13.09 8.09 8.91
CA ILE A 197 11.97 7.15 9.15
C ILE A 197 12.44 6.00 10.04
N LYS A 198 11.67 5.69 11.09
CA LYS A 198 11.99 4.64 12.07
C LYS A 198 10.94 3.53 12.11
N THR A 199 10.03 3.53 11.19
CA THR A 199 8.89 2.63 11.08
C THR A 199 8.77 2.08 9.67
N ALA A 200 7.94 1.06 9.46
CA ALA A 200 7.45 0.77 8.12
C ALA A 200 6.67 1.98 7.59
N ALA A 201 6.59 2.13 6.29
CA ALA A 201 5.89 3.25 5.69
C ALA A 201 4.94 2.78 4.58
N ARG A 202 3.75 3.40 4.51
CA ARG A 202 2.86 3.14 3.38
C ARG A 202 3.59 3.44 2.07
N SER A 203 3.41 2.61 1.08
CA SER A 203 4.03 2.73 -0.23
C SER A 203 2.98 2.57 -1.33
N GLY A 204 3.25 3.09 -2.50
CA GLY A 204 2.43 2.90 -3.68
C GLY A 204 3.17 3.37 -4.91
N TRP A 205 2.86 2.74 -6.04
CA TRP A 205 3.43 3.08 -7.34
C TRP A 205 2.35 3.08 -8.40
N GLN A 206 2.36 4.11 -9.22
CA GLN A 206 1.57 4.18 -10.44
C GLN A 206 2.53 4.12 -11.63
N ALA A 207 2.24 3.26 -12.60
CA ALA A 207 3.11 3.09 -13.74
C ALA A 207 3.15 4.34 -14.64
N ASP A 208 4.35 4.75 -15.04
CA ASP A 208 4.58 5.76 -16.07
C ASP A 208 4.42 5.15 -17.48
N TYR A 209 4.66 3.84 -17.60
CA TYR A 209 4.46 3.05 -18.81
C TYR A 209 4.13 1.59 -18.46
N PRO A 210 3.41 0.84 -19.31
CA PRO A 210 2.91 -0.50 -19.00
C PRO A 210 4.02 -1.57 -19.15
N GLY A 211 4.88 -1.68 -18.14
CA GLY A 211 5.95 -2.69 -18.12
C GLY A 211 6.45 -3.00 -16.72
N LEU A 212 6.80 -4.26 -16.45
CA LEU A 212 7.28 -4.74 -15.15
C LEU A 212 8.44 -3.91 -14.61
N TYR A 213 9.37 -3.51 -15.47
CA TYR A 213 10.54 -2.74 -15.05
C TYR A 213 10.16 -1.39 -14.44
N ASN A 214 9.00 -0.80 -14.80
CA ASN A 214 8.55 0.46 -14.20
C ASN A 214 8.23 0.31 -12.70
N PHE A 215 7.87 -0.88 -12.26
CA PHE A 215 7.69 -1.22 -10.84
C PHE A 215 8.99 -1.74 -10.22
N LEU A 216 9.59 -2.77 -10.83
CA LEU A 216 10.69 -3.51 -10.22
C LEU A 216 11.99 -2.70 -10.17
N GLY A 217 12.28 -1.93 -11.22
CA GLY A 217 13.49 -1.10 -11.30
C GLY A 217 13.55 -0.03 -10.21
N PRO A 218 12.62 0.94 -10.22
CA PRO A 218 12.64 2.05 -9.26
C PRO A 218 12.47 1.64 -7.81
N LEU A 219 11.68 0.59 -7.53
CA LEU A 219 11.30 0.21 -6.16
C LEU A 219 12.24 -0.82 -5.52
N TYR A 220 12.88 -1.69 -6.34
CA TYR A 220 13.60 -2.84 -5.77
C TYR A 220 15.03 -3.01 -6.28
N ALA A 221 15.45 -2.33 -7.36
CA ALA A 221 16.85 -2.42 -7.77
C ALA A 221 17.75 -1.78 -6.71
N THR A 222 18.93 -2.39 -6.50
CA THR A 222 19.92 -1.87 -5.54
C THR A 222 20.26 -0.41 -5.83
N ASN A 223 20.19 0.45 -4.83
CA ASN A 223 20.43 1.89 -4.90
C ASN A 223 19.45 2.66 -5.83
N ALA A 224 18.31 2.10 -6.19
CA ALA A 224 17.29 2.83 -6.93
C ALA A 224 16.65 3.92 -6.06
N GLY A 225 16.28 5.05 -6.69
CA GLY A 225 15.85 6.26 -5.98
C GLY A 225 14.53 6.15 -5.21
N SER A 226 13.73 5.10 -5.47
CA SER A 226 12.49 4.82 -4.74
C SER A 226 12.53 3.48 -4.01
N ASN A 227 13.71 2.90 -3.84
CA ASN A 227 13.91 1.69 -3.04
C ASN A 227 13.98 2.07 -1.55
N ASP A 228 12.87 2.49 -1.00
CA ASP A 228 12.73 2.97 0.38
C ASP A 228 13.01 1.89 1.44
N GLY A 229 13.01 0.63 1.04
CA GLY A 229 13.31 -0.52 1.91
C GLY A 229 14.80 -0.88 2.00
N ASN A 230 15.66 -0.23 1.22
CA ASN A 230 17.07 -0.63 1.03
C ASN A 230 17.23 -2.11 0.64
N TYR A 231 16.26 -2.61 -0.17
CA TYR A 231 16.34 -3.97 -0.68
C TYR A 231 17.55 -4.12 -1.59
N SER A 232 18.32 -5.18 -1.39
CA SER A 232 19.42 -5.55 -2.26
C SER A 232 19.56 -7.06 -2.30
N ASN A 233 19.52 -7.61 -3.50
CA ASN A 233 19.80 -9.00 -3.78
C ASN A 233 20.78 -9.05 -4.95
N PRO A 234 22.09 -9.26 -4.70
CA PRO A 234 23.14 -9.24 -5.73
C PRO A 234 23.06 -10.44 -6.69
#